data_ed76f806058b7b69d020ca58075ba7ca
#
_entry.id   ed76f806058b7b69d020ca58075ba7ca
#
_cell.length_a   1.000
_cell.length_b   1.000
_cell.length_c   1.000
_cell.angle_alpha   90.00
_cell.angle_beta   90.00
_cell.angle_gamma   90.00
#
_symmetry.space_group_name_H-M   'P 1'
#
loop_
_entity.id
_entity.type
_entity.pdbx_description
1 polymer ?
#
loop_
_entity_poly.entity_id
_entity_poly.type
_entity_poly.pdbx_seq_one_letter_code
_entity_poly.pdbx_strand_id
1 'polypeptide(L)'
;MLSALDLARRIEAGELTPAAVIDLCAQAIAGHESAIGAFAALDVPRAKQQAQTSGLAQQPLRGLPVGVKDIFDTVDFATEFGTSIYAGNRPRADAALVAMVRRAGGIVLGKTVTTELAFLNPGKTRNPHDPTRSPGGSSSGSAAGVAAGMLPIAIGSQTGGSVIRPASYCGVTGFKPSYRTLPTPGIKHFAVYLDTAGLFAARVADVAFAAAAITGRDLRVDRAASAAPRIALARTNVWDEASAAMQGAVEAAAKAAQAAGATIVEPAWPALLTDAYRAHAIIQDYEAFRVLAYEYDRHRDALSPILRDMLDKAAAVTSDDYDAARGITKRARQALADLMADVDVLLTASAPGAAPAPDSTGPATFNRLWTLMGTPCVNVANLKDPAGMPLGVQMVGRFGCDREALLAAHFLERALADLH
;
A
#
# COMPACT_ATOMS: atom_id res chain seq x y z
N MET A 1 -5.19 -0.19 -17.03
CA MET A 1 -5.33 -0.90 -15.75
C MET A 1 -6.66 -1.67 -15.73
N LEU A 2 -6.75 -2.79 -15.00
CA LEU A 2 -7.96 -3.58 -14.82
C LEU A 2 -8.72 -3.10 -13.58
N SER A 3 -9.98 -2.68 -13.70
CA SER A 3 -10.82 -2.37 -12.55
C SER A 3 -11.39 -3.64 -11.94
N ALA A 4 -11.07 -3.91 -10.69
CA ALA A 4 -11.57 -5.08 -9.94
C ALA A 4 -13.10 -5.05 -9.80
N LEU A 5 -13.67 -3.87 -9.53
CA LEU A 5 -15.11 -3.70 -9.38
C LEU A 5 -15.86 -3.92 -10.70
N ASP A 6 -15.33 -3.38 -11.82
CA ASP A 6 -15.96 -3.56 -13.12
C ASP A 6 -15.89 -5.03 -13.57
N LEU A 7 -14.76 -5.70 -13.36
CA LEU A 7 -14.62 -7.15 -13.62
C LEU A 7 -15.61 -7.96 -12.77
N ALA A 8 -15.72 -7.63 -11.48
CA ALA A 8 -16.67 -8.31 -10.58
C ALA A 8 -18.13 -8.12 -11.02
N ARG A 9 -18.51 -6.92 -11.48
CA ARG A 9 -19.84 -6.64 -12.01
C ARG A 9 -20.13 -7.42 -13.30
N ARG A 10 -19.17 -7.50 -14.21
CA ARG A 10 -19.28 -8.27 -15.46
C ARG A 10 -19.38 -9.78 -15.21
N ILE A 11 -18.69 -10.28 -14.18
CA ILE A 11 -18.86 -11.70 -13.77
C ILE A 11 -20.27 -11.90 -13.19
N GLU A 12 -20.76 -10.97 -12.36
CA GLU A 12 -22.11 -11.02 -11.79
C GLU A 12 -23.18 -11.00 -12.85
N ALA A 13 -22.99 -10.21 -13.92
CA ALA A 13 -23.90 -10.12 -15.06
C ALA A 13 -23.79 -11.35 -16.01
N GLY A 14 -22.83 -12.26 -15.81
CA GLY A 14 -22.59 -13.39 -16.69
C GLY A 14 -21.87 -13.03 -18.01
N GLU A 15 -21.37 -11.82 -18.14
CA GLU A 15 -20.64 -11.33 -19.32
C GLU A 15 -19.19 -11.87 -19.36
N LEU A 16 -18.62 -12.17 -18.19
CA LEU A 16 -17.29 -12.77 -18.04
C LEU A 16 -17.34 -13.96 -17.09
N THR A 17 -16.39 -14.87 -17.26
CA THR A 17 -16.10 -15.91 -16.29
C THR A 17 -14.83 -15.58 -15.50
N PRO A 18 -14.63 -16.15 -14.29
CA PRO A 18 -13.35 -16.01 -13.58
C PRO A 18 -12.16 -16.46 -14.43
N ALA A 19 -12.31 -17.52 -15.23
CA ALA A 19 -11.26 -18.00 -16.13
C ALA A 19 -10.90 -16.97 -17.21
N ALA A 20 -11.89 -16.28 -17.80
CA ALA A 20 -11.65 -15.23 -18.78
C ALA A 20 -10.89 -14.04 -18.16
N VAL A 21 -11.11 -13.72 -16.87
CA VAL A 21 -10.34 -12.68 -16.18
C VAL A 21 -8.88 -13.12 -15.97
N ILE A 22 -8.62 -14.40 -15.65
CA ILE A 22 -7.25 -14.94 -15.60
C ILE A 22 -6.58 -14.82 -16.98
N ASP A 23 -7.32 -15.07 -18.08
CA ASP A 23 -6.78 -14.91 -19.45
C ASP A 23 -6.40 -13.47 -19.76
N LEU A 24 -7.21 -12.48 -19.35
CA LEU A 24 -6.85 -11.05 -19.48
C LEU A 24 -5.56 -10.71 -18.72
N CYS A 25 -5.43 -11.20 -17.49
CA CYS A 25 -4.21 -11.01 -16.71
C CYS A 25 -3.01 -11.70 -17.37
N ALA A 26 -3.16 -12.94 -17.85
CA ALA A 26 -2.10 -13.69 -18.52
C ALA A 26 -1.62 -13.00 -19.79
N GLN A 27 -2.52 -12.40 -20.56
CA GLN A 27 -2.17 -11.61 -21.74
C GLN A 27 -1.36 -10.37 -21.38
N ALA A 28 -1.77 -9.60 -20.35
CA ALA A 28 -1.03 -8.45 -19.87
C ALA A 28 0.35 -8.85 -19.31
N ILE A 29 0.44 -9.97 -18.58
CA ILE A 29 1.70 -10.53 -18.06
C ILE A 29 2.64 -10.87 -19.22
N ALA A 30 2.15 -11.58 -20.24
CA ALA A 30 2.98 -11.93 -21.41
C ALA A 30 3.51 -10.71 -22.14
N GLY A 31 2.78 -9.59 -22.15
CA GLY A 31 3.19 -8.36 -22.79
C GLY A 31 4.15 -7.48 -21.97
N HIS A 32 4.13 -7.57 -20.66
CA HIS A 32 4.78 -6.57 -19.79
C HIS A 32 5.77 -7.14 -18.78
N GLU A 33 5.63 -8.41 -18.33
CA GLU A 33 6.43 -8.94 -17.21
C GLU A 33 7.93 -8.95 -17.49
N SER A 34 8.35 -9.21 -18.75
CA SER A 34 9.77 -9.21 -19.12
C SER A 34 10.46 -7.86 -18.93
N ALA A 35 9.72 -6.76 -19.10
CA ALA A 35 10.23 -5.40 -18.91
C ALA A 35 10.04 -4.88 -17.47
N ILE A 36 8.98 -5.32 -16.79
CA ILE A 36 8.59 -4.78 -15.49
C ILE A 36 9.10 -5.61 -14.31
N GLY A 37 9.07 -6.95 -14.42
CA GLY A 37 9.54 -7.84 -13.36
C GLY A 37 8.70 -7.73 -12.08
N ALA A 38 7.38 -7.75 -12.19
CA ALA A 38 6.47 -7.58 -11.07
C ALA A 38 6.33 -8.83 -10.20
N PHE A 39 6.59 -10.02 -10.76
CA PHE A 39 6.38 -11.28 -10.06
C PHE A 39 7.69 -11.93 -9.60
N ALA A 40 7.70 -12.43 -8.36
CA ALA A 40 8.69 -13.35 -7.81
C ALA A 40 8.37 -14.79 -8.22
N ALA A 41 7.08 -15.17 -8.19
CA ALA A 41 6.58 -16.45 -8.65
C ALA A 41 5.19 -16.30 -9.25
N LEU A 42 4.87 -17.10 -10.27
CA LEU A 42 3.63 -17.02 -11.03
C LEU A 42 3.19 -18.44 -11.44
N ASP A 43 1.87 -18.73 -11.35
CA ASP A 43 1.30 -19.99 -11.80
C ASP A 43 -0.08 -19.78 -12.45
N VAL A 44 -0.07 -19.34 -13.71
CA VAL A 44 -1.28 -19.09 -14.50
C VAL A 44 -2.08 -20.40 -14.74
N PRO A 45 -1.45 -21.55 -15.10
CA PRO A 45 -2.19 -22.81 -15.27
C PRO A 45 -3.01 -23.21 -14.05
N ARG A 46 -2.41 -23.13 -12.84
CA ARG A 46 -3.11 -23.42 -11.60
C ARG A 46 -4.24 -22.43 -11.33
N ALA A 47 -4.02 -21.13 -11.55
CA ALA A 47 -5.06 -20.12 -11.39
C ALA A 47 -6.26 -20.38 -12.32
N LYS A 48 -6.01 -20.79 -13.58
CA LYS A 48 -7.07 -21.19 -14.52
C LYS A 48 -7.85 -22.42 -14.04
N GLN A 49 -7.16 -23.41 -13.48
CA GLN A 49 -7.81 -24.58 -12.89
C GLN A 49 -8.71 -24.19 -11.70
N GLN A 50 -8.20 -23.32 -10.80
CA GLN A 50 -8.98 -22.81 -9.66
C GLN A 50 -10.21 -22.01 -10.13
N ALA A 51 -10.09 -21.23 -11.21
CA ALA A 51 -11.17 -20.43 -11.77
C ALA A 51 -12.36 -21.27 -12.30
N GLN A 52 -12.19 -22.58 -12.48
CA GLN A 52 -13.25 -23.52 -12.87
C GLN A 52 -14.05 -24.05 -11.68
N THR A 53 -13.68 -23.69 -10.44
CA THR A 53 -14.40 -24.15 -9.25
C THR A 53 -15.84 -23.65 -9.25
N SER A 54 -16.77 -24.57 -9.10
CA SER A 54 -18.20 -24.25 -9.08
C SER A 54 -18.54 -23.35 -7.89
N GLY A 55 -19.42 -22.37 -8.08
CA GLY A 55 -19.81 -21.41 -7.04
C GLY A 55 -18.84 -20.26 -6.81
N LEU A 56 -17.68 -20.23 -7.46
CA LEU A 56 -16.66 -19.18 -7.27
C LEU A 56 -17.15 -17.78 -7.67
N ALA A 57 -17.93 -17.69 -8.76
CA ALA A 57 -18.51 -16.44 -9.25
C ALA A 57 -19.53 -15.81 -8.26
N GLN A 58 -20.07 -16.58 -7.33
CA GLN A 58 -21.01 -16.12 -6.30
C GLN A 58 -20.31 -15.68 -5.02
N GLN A 59 -19.01 -15.97 -4.85
CA GLN A 59 -18.23 -15.55 -3.71
C GLN A 59 -17.94 -14.02 -3.76
N PRO A 60 -17.63 -13.36 -2.61
CA PRO A 60 -17.43 -11.90 -2.56
C PRO A 60 -16.42 -11.33 -3.56
N LEU A 61 -15.27 -12.00 -3.78
CA LEU A 61 -14.25 -11.64 -4.78
C LEU A 61 -14.48 -12.25 -6.16
N ARG A 62 -15.52 -13.09 -6.36
CA ARG A 62 -15.96 -13.62 -7.67
C ARG A 62 -14.87 -14.28 -8.50
N GLY A 63 -13.88 -14.91 -7.89
CA GLY A 63 -12.77 -15.54 -8.60
C GLY A 63 -11.75 -14.55 -9.18
N LEU A 64 -11.73 -13.29 -8.74
CA LEU A 64 -10.74 -12.34 -9.19
C LEU A 64 -9.33 -12.76 -8.78
N PRO A 65 -8.33 -12.62 -9.70
CA PRO A 65 -6.94 -12.89 -9.40
C PRO A 65 -6.35 -11.82 -8.46
N VAL A 66 -5.53 -12.28 -7.51
CA VAL A 66 -4.86 -11.45 -6.51
C VAL A 66 -3.37 -11.74 -6.53
N GLY A 67 -2.55 -10.68 -6.65
CA GLY A 67 -1.11 -10.74 -6.43
C GLY A 67 -0.79 -10.61 -4.94
N VAL A 68 0.11 -11.45 -4.44
CA VAL A 68 0.45 -11.49 -3.01
C VAL A 68 1.92 -11.14 -2.82
N LYS A 69 2.21 -10.02 -2.15
CA LYS A 69 3.60 -9.61 -1.85
C LYS A 69 4.39 -10.75 -1.20
N ASP A 70 5.62 -10.94 -1.63
CA ASP A 70 6.47 -12.05 -1.23
C ASP A 70 7.04 -11.95 0.19
N ILE A 71 6.23 -11.44 1.12
CA ILE A 71 6.43 -11.54 2.58
C ILE A 71 5.26 -12.23 3.28
N PHE A 72 4.17 -12.51 2.55
CA PHE A 72 3.02 -13.24 3.06
C PHE A 72 3.17 -14.72 2.71
N ASP A 73 3.10 -15.58 3.71
CA ASP A 73 3.13 -17.02 3.52
C ASP A 73 1.98 -17.50 2.64
N THR A 74 2.32 -18.37 1.69
CA THR A 74 1.36 -19.04 0.81
C THR A 74 1.71 -20.52 0.71
N VAL A 75 0.74 -21.39 0.90
CA VAL A 75 0.98 -22.85 0.90
C VAL A 75 1.41 -23.38 -0.47
N ASP A 76 1.05 -22.70 -1.52
CA ASP A 76 1.22 -23.13 -2.93
C ASP A 76 2.41 -22.47 -3.65
N PHE A 77 3.04 -21.44 -3.06
CA PHE A 77 4.26 -20.80 -3.58
C PHE A 77 5.37 -20.77 -2.53
N ALA A 78 6.61 -20.67 -2.97
CA ALA A 78 7.68 -20.26 -2.07
C ALA A 78 7.42 -18.84 -1.56
N THR A 79 7.90 -18.54 -0.35
CA THR A 79 7.93 -17.19 0.23
C THR A 79 9.36 -16.89 0.63
N GLU A 80 10.04 -16.06 -0.18
CA GLU A 80 11.49 -15.88 -0.12
C GLU A 80 11.90 -14.51 0.43
N PHE A 81 10.94 -13.65 0.75
CA PHE A 81 11.13 -12.35 1.40
C PHE A 81 12.09 -11.40 0.65
N GLY A 82 12.29 -11.62 -0.66
CA GLY A 82 13.20 -10.83 -1.48
C GLY A 82 14.69 -11.02 -1.17
N THR A 83 15.08 -12.15 -0.58
CA THR A 83 16.46 -12.48 -0.19
C THR A 83 16.81 -13.93 -0.47
N SER A 84 18.09 -14.19 -0.81
CA SER A 84 18.62 -15.53 -1.02
C SER A 84 18.68 -16.38 0.27
N ILE A 85 18.64 -15.75 1.44
CA ILE A 85 18.63 -16.45 2.75
C ILE A 85 17.48 -17.46 2.82
N TYR A 86 16.37 -17.15 2.20
CA TYR A 86 15.14 -17.95 2.21
C TYR A 86 14.81 -18.59 0.86
N ALA A 87 15.80 -18.75 -0.02
CA ALA A 87 15.59 -19.39 -1.32
C ALA A 87 14.93 -20.77 -1.16
N GLY A 88 13.80 -20.98 -1.85
CA GLY A 88 13.02 -22.23 -1.79
C GLY A 88 12.21 -22.45 -0.51
N ASN A 89 12.10 -21.46 0.38
CA ASN A 89 11.29 -21.57 1.59
C ASN A 89 9.82 -21.78 1.27
N ARG A 90 9.27 -22.93 1.68
CA ARG A 90 7.86 -23.30 1.47
C ARG A 90 7.09 -23.28 2.77
N PRO A 91 6.19 -22.29 2.97
CA PRO A 91 5.33 -22.24 4.15
C PRO A 91 4.40 -23.45 4.24
N ARG A 92 4.07 -23.88 5.46
CA ARG A 92 3.12 -24.98 5.70
C ARG A 92 1.66 -24.54 5.65
N ALA A 93 1.39 -23.25 5.75
CA ALA A 93 0.06 -22.67 5.76
C ALA A 93 0.07 -21.28 5.12
N ASP A 94 -1.08 -20.84 4.65
CA ASP A 94 -1.30 -19.46 4.21
C ASP A 94 -1.22 -18.49 5.39
N ALA A 95 -0.70 -17.28 5.14
CA ALA A 95 -0.90 -16.15 6.05
C ALA A 95 -2.40 -15.88 6.25
N ALA A 96 -2.77 -15.37 7.42
CA ALA A 96 -4.17 -15.13 7.77
C ALA A 96 -4.93 -14.32 6.70
N LEU A 97 -4.30 -13.26 6.17
CA LEU A 97 -4.89 -12.45 5.11
C LEU A 97 -5.06 -13.22 3.80
N VAL A 98 -4.11 -14.07 3.43
CA VAL A 98 -4.20 -14.92 2.22
C VAL A 98 -5.34 -15.92 2.35
N ALA A 99 -5.48 -16.54 3.52
CA ALA A 99 -6.62 -17.43 3.82
C ALA A 99 -7.98 -16.70 3.74
N MET A 100 -8.05 -15.44 4.18
CA MET A 100 -9.26 -14.61 4.02
C MET A 100 -9.56 -14.31 2.56
N VAL A 101 -8.55 -13.99 1.74
CA VAL A 101 -8.71 -13.78 0.28
C VAL A 101 -9.29 -15.02 -0.37
N ARG A 102 -8.73 -16.21 -0.08
CA ARG A 102 -9.25 -17.49 -0.65
C ARG A 102 -10.67 -17.77 -0.18
N ARG A 103 -10.97 -17.54 1.11
CA ARG A 103 -12.33 -17.68 1.65
C ARG A 103 -13.34 -16.75 0.99
N ALA A 104 -12.89 -15.55 0.61
CA ALA A 104 -13.70 -14.59 -0.14
C ALA A 104 -13.82 -14.94 -1.64
N GLY A 105 -13.23 -16.05 -2.10
CA GLY A 105 -13.25 -16.48 -3.48
C GLY A 105 -12.23 -15.80 -4.40
N GLY A 106 -11.17 -15.20 -3.83
CA GLY A 106 -10.04 -14.71 -4.61
C GLY A 106 -9.07 -15.83 -4.99
N ILE A 107 -8.45 -15.70 -6.16
CA ILE A 107 -7.46 -16.64 -6.67
C ILE A 107 -6.07 -16.03 -6.55
N VAL A 108 -5.16 -16.66 -5.78
CA VAL A 108 -3.76 -16.23 -5.71
C VAL A 108 -3.08 -16.57 -7.04
N LEU A 109 -2.84 -15.55 -7.87
CA LEU A 109 -2.22 -15.71 -9.20
C LEU A 109 -0.71 -15.91 -9.10
N GLY A 110 -0.07 -15.24 -8.13
CA GLY A 110 1.38 -15.31 -7.92
C GLY A 110 1.86 -14.47 -6.76
N LYS A 111 3.17 -14.59 -6.48
CA LYS A 111 3.90 -13.76 -5.51
C LYS A 111 4.45 -12.54 -6.22
N THR A 112 4.17 -11.35 -5.67
CA THR A 112 4.70 -10.09 -6.22
C THR A 112 6.01 -9.72 -5.52
N VAL A 113 6.95 -9.15 -6.29
CA VAL A 113 8.28 -8.77 -5.79
C VAL A 113 8.16 -7.83 -4.61
N THR A 114 8.93 -8.13 -3.57
CA THR A 114 9.23 -7.26 -2.44
C THR A 114 10.70 -6.83 -2.50
N THR A 115 11.05 -5.74 -1.85
CA THR A 115 12.45 -5.45 -1.51
C THR A 115 12.96 -6.43 -0.47
N GLU A 116 14.28 -6.54 -0.32
CA GLU A 116 14.92 -7.41 0.67
C GLU A 116 14.32 -7.20 2.07
N LEU A 117 13.73 -8.29 2.63
CA LEU A 117 13.10 -8.31 3.96
C LEU A 117 12.15 -7.12 4.21
N ALA A 118 11.48 -6.64 3.13
CA ALA A 118 10.59 -5.47 3.13
C ALA A 118 11.29 -4.13 3.49
N PHE A 119 12.63 -4.04 3.45
CA PHE A 119 13.37 -2.81 3.71
C PHE A 119 13.57 -1.96 2.44
N LEU A 120 14.73 -1.35 2.24
CA LEU A 120 14.95 -0.32 1.20
C LEU A 120 15.76 -0.80 -0.01
N ASN A 121 16.42 -1.97 0.06
CA ASN A 121 17.20 -2.50 -1.05
C ASN A 121 16.30 -2.86 -2.25
N PRO A 122 16.35 -2.15 -3.40
CA PRO A 122 15.42 -2.38 -4.50
C PRO A 122 15.54 -3.78 -5.10
N GLY A 123 14.40 -4.35 -5.51
CA GLY A 123 14.37 -5.58 -6.31
C GLY A 123 14.48 -5.31 -7.82
N LYS A 124 14.17 -6.34 -8.61
CA LYS A 124 14.23 -6.30 -10.09
C LYS A 124 13.15 -5.44 -10.74
N THR A 125 12.06 -5.11 -10.02
CA THR A 125 10.88 -4.45 -10.58
C THR A 125 11.18 -3.04 -11.08
N ARG A 126 10.61 -2.69 -12.22
CA ARG A 126 10.70 -1.37 -12.86
C ARG A 126 9.34 -0.68 -12.87
N ASN A 127 9.37 0.66 -12.95
CA ASN A 127 8.14 1.45 -13.03
C ASN A 127 7.47 1.27 -14.39
N PRO A 128 6.16 0.95 -14.45
CA PRO A 128 5.45 0.75 -15.73
C PRO A 128 5.34 2.00 -16.60
N HIS A 129 5.45 3.20 -16.02
CA HIS A 129 5.39 4.47 -16.77
C HIS A 129 6.74 4.83 -17.38
N ASP A 130 7.85 4.45 -16.71
CA ASP A 130 9.22 4.67 -17.18
C ASP A 130 10.13 3.61 -16.54
N PRO A 131 10.62 2.61 -17.32
CA PRO A 131 11.48 1.56 -16.79
C PRO A 131 12.84 2.04 -16.24
N THR A 132 13.22 3.28 -16.51
CA THR A 132 14.42 3.91 -15.92
C THR A 132 14.17 4.49 -14.54
N ARG A 133 12.94 4.36 -14.04
CA ARG A 133 12.49 4.83 -12.73
C ARG A 133 12.12 3.67 -11.81
N SER A 134 12.17 3.96 -10.52
CA SER A 134 11.74 3.05 -9.47
C SER A 134 10.21 2.90 -9.43
N PRO A 135 9.65 1.71 -9.17
CA PRO A 135 8.24 1.57 -8.83
C PRO A 135 7.95 1.98 -7.37
N GLY A 136 9.00 2.37 -6.62
CA GLY A 136 8.94 2.46 -5.18
C GLY A 136 9.06 1.10 -4.51
N GLY A 137 8.79 1.07 -3.22
CA GLY A 137 8.86 -0.16 -2.41
C GLY A 137 8.37 0.05 -0.97
N SER A 138 8.33 -1.01 -0.16
CA SER A 138 8.82 -2.36 -0.44
C SER A 138 7.85 -3.22 -1.27
N SER A 139 6.57 -2.84 -1.45
CA SER A 139 5.57 -3.56 -2.25
C SER A 139 5.69 -3.22 -3.75
N SER A 140 6.90 -3.30 -4.31
CA SER A 140 7.23 -2.87 -5.68
C SER A 140 6.45 -3.63 -6.74
N GLY A 141 6.45 -4.95 -6.70
CA GLY A 141 5.74 -5.79 -7.67
C GLY A 141 4.23 -5.65 -7.57
N SER A 142 3.68 -5.41 -6.36
CA SER A 142 2.24 -5.23 -6.17
C SER A 142 1.73 -3.97 -6.86
N ALA A 143 2.40 -2.83 -6.65
CA ALA A 143 2.02 -1.58 -7.29
C ALA A 143 2.24 -1.61 -8.81
N ALA A 144 3.41 -2.10 -9.26
CA ALA A 144 3.75 -2.18 -10.68
C ALA A 144 2.84 -3.16 -11.45
N GLY A 145 2.51 -4.31 -10.86
CA GLY A 145 1.62 -5.31 -11.46
C GLY A 145 0.21 -4.78 -11.68
N VAL A 146 -0.32 -4.00 -10.75
CA VAL A 146 -1.62 -3.31 -10.91
C VAL A 146 -1.52 -2.23 -11.97
N ALA A 147 -0.50 -1.37 -11.93
CA ALA A 147 -0.32 -0.29 -12.89
C ALA A 147 -0.19 -0.78 -14.33
N ALA A 148 0.48 -1.91 -14.54
CA ALA A 148 0.64 -2.54 -15.85
C ALA A 148 -0.59 -3.34 -16.30
N GLY A 149 -1.67 -3.39 -15.52
CA GLY A 149 -2.87 -4.17 -15.85
C GLY A 149 -2.70 -5.68 -15.75
N MET A 150 -1.63 -6.16 -15.12
CA MET A 150 -1.38 -7.59 -14.90
C MET A 150 -2.21 -8.16 -13.74
N LEU A 151 -2.69 -7.31 -12.85
CA LEU A 151 -3.47 -7.66 -11.68
C LEU A 151 -4.59 -6.64 -11.44
N PRO A 152 -5.83 -7.06 -11.17
CA PRO A 152 -6.89 -6.15 -10.70
C PRO A 152 -6.74 -5.80 -9.22
N ILE A 153 -6.15 -6.67 -8.41
CA ILE A 153 -5.94 -6.51 -6.97
C ILE A 153 -4.56 -7.07 -6.60
N ALA A 154 -3.85 -6.36 -5.72
CA ALA A 154 -2.65 -6.89 -5.09
C ALA A 154 -2.60 -6.57 -3.59
N ILE A 155 -1.97 -7.48 -2.83
CA ILE A 155 -1.70 -7.30 -1.39
C ILE A 155 -0.28 -6.78 -1.21
N GLY A 156 -0.10 -5.83 -0.28
CA GLY A 156 1.18 -5.35 0.17
C GLY A 156 1.21 -5.13 1.68
N SER A 157 2.28 -4.50 2.15
CA SER A 157 2.46 -4.14 3.55
C SER A 157 3.17 -2.80 3.68
N GLN A 158 2.99 -2.14 4.82
CA GLN A 158 3.64 -0.87 5.13
C GLN A 158 4.13 -0.83 6.57
N THR A 159 5.44 -0.58 6.73
CA THR A 159 6.10 -0.25 7.99
C THR A 159 6.41 1.24 8.06
N GLY A 160 6.90 1.82 6.96
CA GLY A 160 7.11 3.27 6.78
C GLY A 160 6.15 3.85 5.76
N GLY A 161 6.35 3.52 4.46
CA GLY A 161 5.57 4.04 3.34
C GLY A 161 5.27 3.01 2.25
N SER A 162 5.42 1.73 2.52
CA SER A 162 5.52 0.66 1.51
C SER A 162 4.21 0.24 0.82
N VAL A 163 3.09 0.92 1.08
CA VAL A 163 1.84 0.85 0.30
C VAL A 163 1.61 2.18 -0.42
N ILE A 164 1.56 3.26 0.32
CA ILE A 164 1.17 4.58 -0.21
C ILE A 164 2.22 5.12 -1.19
N ARG A 165 3.51 5.00 -0.86
CA ARG A 165 4.61 5.49 -1.71
C ARG A 165 4.68 4.78 -3.08
N PRO A 166 4.77 3.42 -3.17
CA PRO A 166 4.77 2.77 -4.48
C PRO A 166 3.45 2.96 -5.24
N ALA A 167 2.31 3.12 -4.56
CA ALA A 167 1.05 3.48 -5.21
C ALA A 167 1.13 4.85 -5.89
N SER A 168 1.72 5.86 -5.22
CA SER A 168 1.98 7.18 -5.80
C SER A 168 2.86 7.10 -7.04
N TYR A 169 4.00 6.42 -6.94
CA TYR A 169 4.98 6.33 -8.04
C TYR A 169 4.49 5.53 -9.24
N CYS A 170 3.63 4.53 -9.02
CA CYS A 170 3.04 3.72 -10.09
C CYS A 170 1.68 4.24 -10.58
N GLY A 171 1.15 5.32 -10.03
CA GLY A 171 -0.12 5.89 -10.48
C GLY A 171 -1.32 4.98 -10.23
N VAL A 172 -1.36 4.28 -9.10
CA VAL A 172 -2.45 3.38 -8.70
C VAL A 172 -3.03 3.79 -7.34
N THR A 173 -4.21 3.32 -7.01
CA THR A 173 -4.72 3.46 -5.65
C THR A 173 -4.05 2.45 -4.72
N GLY A 174 -3.47 2.96 -3.63
CA GLY A 174 -3.01 2.19 -2.49
C GLY A 174 -3.87 2.48 -1.27
N PHE A 175 -4.30 1.45 -0.57
CA PHE A 175 -5.04 1.55 0.66
C PHE A 175 -4.31 0.86 1.80
N LYS A 176 -3.81 1.64 2.75
CA LYS A 176 -3.34 1.17 4.05
C LYS A 176 -4.47 1.40 5.05
N PRO A 177 -5.18 0.36 5.47
CA PRO A 177 -6.28 0.52 6.44
C PRO A 177 -5.77 0.92 7.83
N SER A 178 -6.67 1.15 8.72
CA SER A 178 -6.39 1.25 10.15
C SER A 178 -5.62 0.02 10.62
N TYR A 179 -4.66 0.23 11.52
CA TYR A 179 -3.80 -0.83 12.05
C TYR A 179 -4.62 -2.05 12.48
N ARG A 180 -4.26 -3.24 11.96
CA ARG A 180 -4.91 -4.54 12.20
C ARG A 180 -6.34 -4.70 11.65
N THR A 181 -6.83 -3.81 10.80
CA THR A 181 -8.07 -4.07 10.02
C THR A 181 -7.87 -5.26 9.08
N LEU A 182 -6.69 -5.37 8.46
CA LEU A 182 -6.22 -6.58 7.77
C LEU A 182 -5.19 -7.30 8.66
N PRO A 183 -5.34 -8.62 8.91
CA PRO A 183 -4.46 -9.35 9.82
C PRO A 183 -3.07 -9.56 9.22
N THR A 184 -2.06 -9.61 10.10
CA THR A 184 -0.65 -9.82 9.74
C THR A 184 -0.04 -11.17 10.17
N PRO A 185 -0.68 -12.08 10.92
CA PRO A 185 -0.10 -13.40 11.18
C PRO A 185 0.27 -14.12 9.89
N GLY A 186 1.48 -14.69 9.83
CA GLY A 186 2.03 -15.34 8.65
C GLY A 186 2.73 -14.40 7.68
N ILE A 187 3.13 -13.19 8.13
CA ILE A 187 4.07 -12.36 7.41
C ILE A 187 5.45 -12.38 8.08
N LYS A 188 6.51 -12.16 7.30
CA LYS A 188 7.80 -11.78 7.86
C LYS A 188 7.71 -10.30 8.27
N HIS A 189 7.65 -10.06 9.58
CA HIS A 189 7.64 -8.71 10.13
C HIS A 189 8.97 -8.00 9.94
N PHE A 190 8.91 -6.67 9.82
CA PHE A 190 10.04 -5.77 9.96
C PHE A 190 9.98 -5.01 11.30
N ALA A 191 8.79 -4.49 11.64
CA ALA A 191 8.50 -3.89 12.93
C ALA A 191 7.03 -4.19 13.31
N VAL A 192 6.81 -5.03 14.32
CA VAL A 192 5.49 -5.56 14.69
C VAL A 192 4.51 -4.45 15.10
N TYR A 193 5.03 -3.39 15.73
CA TYR A 193 4.24 -2.23 16.18
C TYR A 193 3.74 -1.36 15.00
N LEU A 194 4.40 -1.46 13.84
CA LEU A 194 4.15 -0.61 12.67
C LEU A 194 3.50 -1.37 11.51
N ASP A 195 3.89 -2.63 11.30
CA ASP A 195 3.53 -3.39 10.10
C ASP A 195 2.02 -3.50 9.91
N THR A 196 1.57 -2.94 8.81
CA THR A 196 0.16 -2.91 8.41
C THR A 196 0.03 -3.50 7.02
N ALA A 197 -0.84 -4.49 6.84
CA ALA A 197 -1.19 -5.00 5.52
C ALA A 197 -2.04 -3.97 4.75
N GLY A 198 -1.89 -3.92 3.43
CA GLY A 198 -2.62 -3.00 2.57
C GLY A 198 -2.94 -3.60 1.21
N LEU A 199 -3.70 -2.87 0.43
CA LEU A 199 -4.21 -3.29 -0.87
C LEU A 199 -3.83 -2.27 -1.96
N PHE A 200 -3.71 -2.77 -3.18
CA PHE A 200 -3.53 -1.98 -4.40
C PHE A 200 -4.59 -2.38 -5.42
N ALA A 201 -5.15 -1.40 -6.11
CA ALA A 201 -6.01 -1.60 -7.27
C ALA A 201 -6.01 -0.33 -8.15
N ALA A 202 -6.72 -0.38 -9.28
CA ALA A 202 -6.72 0.72 -10.24
C ALA A 202 -7.32 2.02 -9.69
N ARG A 203 -8.39 1.91 -8.88
CA ARG A 203 -9.19 3.05 -8.37
C ARG A 203 -9.58 2.85 -6.91
N VAL A 204 -10.03 3.94 -6.28
CA VAL A 204 -10.51 3.91 -4.89
C VAL A 204 -11.68 2.95 -4.71
N ALA A 205 -12.63 2.93 -5.63
CA ALA A 205 -13.76 1.99 -5.56
C ALA A 205 -13.33 0.51 -5.65
N ASP A 206 -12.23 0.21 -6.35
CA ASP A 206 -11.68 -1.14 -6.46
C ASP A 206 -11.05 -1.63 -5.17
N VAL A 207 -10.22 -0.80 -4.51
CA VAL A 207 -9.63 -1.18 -3.19
C VAL A 207 -10.71 -1.28 -2.12
N ALA A 208 -11.72 -0.41 -2.16
CA ALA A 208 -12.86 -0.44 -1.26
C ALA A 208 -13.70 -1.72 -1.43
N PHE A 209 -13.94 -2.12 -2.69
CA PHE A 209 -14.58 -3.40 -3.03
C PHE A 209 -13.77 -4.58 -2.50
N ALA A 210 -12.47 -4.63 -2.78
CA ALA A 210 -11.60 -5.71 -2.34
C ALA A 210 -11.54 -5.80 -0.81
N ALA A 211 -11.35 -4.67 -0.12
CA ALA A 211 -11.32 -4.61 1.34
C ALA A 211 -12.64 -5.10 1.97
N ALA A 212 -13.79 -4.65 1.44
CA ALA A 212 -15.10 -5.10 1.89
C ALA A 212 -15.30 -6.60 1.67
N ALA A 213 -14.94 -7.12 0.49
CA ALA A 213 -15.07 -8.54 0.15
C ALA A 213 -14.21 -9.44 1.05
N ILE A 214 -12.96 -9.01 1.35
CA ILE A 214 -12.02 -9.78 2.18
C ILE A 214 -12.42 -9.75 3.67
N THR A 215 -12.87 -8.59 4.18
CA THR A 215 -13.09 -8.39 5.62
C THR A 215 -14.54 -8.59 6.06
N GLY A 216 -15.50 -8.55 5.13
CA GLY A 216 -16.94 -8.52 5.45
C GLY A 216 -17.40 -7.17 6.05
N ARG A 217 -16.53 -6.16 6.13
CA ARG A 217 -16.89 -4.83 6.66
C ARG A 217 -17.60 -3.99 5.61
N ASP A 218 -18.42 -3.03 6.05
CA ASP A 218 -19.07 -2.03 5.19
C ASP A 218 -18.05 -0.95 4.74
N LEU A 219 -17.20 -1.31 3.75
CA LEU A 219 -16.18 -0.42 3.18
C LEU A 219 -16.50 0.00 1.73
N ARG A 220 -17.64 -0.42 1.18
CA ARG A 220 -18.04 -0.09 -0.20
C ARG A 220 -18.33 1.41 -0.34
N VAL A 221 -17.82 2.04 -1.41
CA VAL A 221 -18.01 3.46 -1.71
C VAL A 221 -18.85 3.69 -2.98
N ASP A 222 -18.91 2.71 -3.87
CA ASP A 222 -19.60 2.78 -5.17
C ASP A 222 -21.14 2.84 -5.07
N ARG A 223 -21.69 2.57 -3.89
CA ARG A 223 -23.14 2.58 -3.61
C ARG A 223 -23.56 3.71 -2.66
N ALA A 224 -22.59 4.48 -2.16
CA ALA A 224 -22.85 5.54 -1.22
C ALA A 224 -23.12 6.88 -1.93
N ALA A 225 -24.09 7.63 -1.46
CA ALA A 225 -24.17 9.05 -1.79
C ALA A 225 -22.94 9.74 -1.18
N SER A 226 -22.13 10.37 -2.01
CA SER A 226 -20.92 11.06 -1.55
C SER A 226 -21.32 12.43 -1.03
N ALA A 227 -21.40 12.59 0.31
CA ALA A 227 -21.43 13.90 0.92
C ALA A 227 -20.08 14.59 0.71
N ALA A 228 -20.07 15.89 0.46
CA ALA A 228 -18.84 16.65 0.33
C ALA A 228 -18.11 16.70 1.69
N PRO A 229 -16.85 16.24 1.78
CA PRO A 229 -16.15 16.14 3.05
C PRO A 229 -15.58 17.47 3.53
N ARG A 230 -15.33 17.57 4.82
CA ARG A 230 -14.50 18.61 5.42
C ARG A 230 -13.05 18.11 5.50
N ILE A 231 -12.16 18.70 4.73
CA ILE A 231 -10.78 18.25 4.52
C ILE A 231 -9.82 19.24 5.18
N ALA A 232 -8.91 18.76 6.02
CA ALA A 232 -7.79 19.55 6.50
C ALA A 232 -6.57 19.35 5.60
N LEU A 233 -6.06 20.45 5.03
CA LEU A 233 -4.80 20.45 4.30
C LEU A 233 -3.64 20.36 5.32
N ALA A 234 -2.95 19.21 5.34
CA ALA A 234 -1.90 18.94 6.31
C ALA A 234 -0.51 19.25 5.71
N ARG A 235 -0.03 20.47 5.93
CA ARG A 235 1.38 20.83 5.72
C ARG A 235 2.17 20.39 6.95
N THR A 236 2.63 19.15 6.95
CA THR A 236 3.35 18.53 8.07
C THR A 236 4.72 19.17 8.28
N ASN A 237 5.42 18.79 9.36
CA ASN A 237 6.79 19.22 9.65
C ASN A 237 7.83 18.86 8.58
N VAL A 238 7.47 18.06 7.59
CA VAL A 238 8.32 17.65 6.47
C VAL A 238 7.83 18.19 5.14
N TRP A 239 6.96 19.21 5.17
CA TRP A 239 6.35 19.76 3.96
C TRP A 239 7.38 20.27 2.93
N ASP A 240 8.48 20.85 3.40
CA ASP A 240 9.55 21.38 2.56
C ASP A 240 10.37 20.29 1.84
N GLU A 241 10.20 19.02 2.23
CA GLU A 241 10.77 17.87 1.49
C GLU A 241 9.95 17.52 0.23
N ALA A 242 8.75 18.08 0.06
CA ALA A 242 7.98 17.91 -1.15
C ALA A 242 8.54 18.78 -2.28
N SER A 243 8.73 18.19 -3.45
CA SER A 243 9.07 18.93 -4.67
C SER A 243 7.99 19.97 -5.01
N ALA A 244 8.36 21.04 -5.71
CA ALA A 244 7.38 22.05 -6.15
C ALA A 244 6.21 21.43 -6.96
N ALA A 245 6.48 20.39 -7.77
CA ALA A 245 5.44 19.66 -8.49
C ALA A 245 4.48 18.93 -7.54
N MET A 246 4.99 18.33 -6.46
CA MET A 246 4.16 17.64 -5.47
C MET A 246 3.35 18.63 -4.62
N GLN A 247 3.96 19.76 -4.21
CA GLN A 247 3.24 20.82 -3.51
C GLN A 247 2.09 21.35 -4.36
N GLY A 248 2.36 21.64 -5.63
CA GLY A 248 1.35 22.02 -6.61
C GLY A 248 0.26 20.97 -6.81
N ALA A 249 0.61 19.70 -6.80
CA ALA A 249 -0.33 18.58 -6.92
C ALA A 249 -1.30 18.52 -5.71
N VAL A 250 -0.78 18.69 -4.48
CA VAL A 250 -1.63 18.74 -3.27
C VAL A 250 -2.55 19.96 -3.28
N GLU A 251 -2.06 21.13 -3.72
CA GLU A 251 -2.88 22.34 -3.85
C GLU A 251 -3.94 22.20 -4.94
N ALA A 252 -3.60 21.60 -6.08
CA ALA A 252 -4.57 21.31 -7.15
C ALA A 252 -5.66 20.34 -6.66
N ALA A 253 -5.29 19.30 -5.89
CA ALA A 253 -6.25 18.37 -5.30
C ALA A 253 -7.19 19.09 -4.30
N ALA A 254 -6.66 19.97 -3.46
CA ALA A 254 -7.48 20.77 -2.54
C ALA A 254 -8.46 21.68 -3.29
N LYS A 255 -8.00 22.35 -4.34
CA LYS A 255 -8.85 23.21 -5.19
C LYS A 255 -9.94 22.42 -5.92
N ALA A 256 -9.60 21.23 -6.46
CA ALA A 256 -10.58 20.36 -7.11
C ALA A 256 -11.65 19.89 -6.12
N ALA A 257 -11.24 19.45 -4.92
CA ALA A 257 -12.18 19.06 -3.88
C ALA A 257 -13.11 20.23 -3.47
N GLN A 258 -12.55 21.44 -3.32
CA GLN A 258 -13.32 22.64 -2.98
C GLN A 258 -14.32 23.00 -4.09
N ALA A 259 -13.91 22.95 -5.34
CA ALA A 259 -14.79 23.18 -6.50
C ALA A 259 -15.94 22.16 -6.57
N ALA A 260 -15.69 20.91 -6.13
CA ALA A 260 -16.70 19.86 -6.00
C ALA A 260 -17.57 19.98 -4.73
N GLY A 261 -17.36 21.01 -3.89
CA GLY A 261 -18.18 21.34 -2.73
C GLY A 261 -17.57 20.97 -1.37
N ALA A 262 -16.34 20.43 -1.31
CA ALA A 262 -15.67 20.15 -0.04
C ALA A 262 -15.28 21.46 0.68
N THR A 263 -15.26 21.41 2.01
CA THR A 263 -14.70 22.50 2.83
C THR A 263 -13.22 22.21 3.09
N ILE A 264 -12.34 23.15 2.73
CA ILE A 264 -10.90 23.05 2.99
C ILE A 264 -10.53 23.92 4.18
N VAL A 265 -9.81 23.38 5.15
CA VAL A 265 -9.25 24.10 6.30
C VAL A 265 -7.75 23.80 6.44
N GLU A 266 -6.99 24.74 7.01
CA GLU A 266 -5.55 24.56 7.29
C GLU A 266 -5.32 24.71 8.80
N PRO A 267 -5.30 23.61 9.55
CA PRO A 267 -5.06 23.67 10.98
C PRO A 267 -3.57 23.91 11.30
N ALA A 268 -3.29 24.53 12.44
CA ALA A 268 -1.93 24.61 12.96
C ALA A 268 -1.39 23.20 13.28
N TRP A 269 -0.14 22.92 12.89
CA TRP A 269 0.46 21.61 13.06
C TRP A 269 0.95 21.41 14.51
N PRO A 270 0.45 20.42 15.27
CA PRO A 270 0.86 20.18 16.65
C PRO A 270 2.33 19.72 16.73
N ALA A 271 3.12 20.34 17.59
CA ALA A 271 4.54 19.96 17.81
C ALA A 271 4.70 18.48 18.19
N LEU A 272 3.76 17.93 18.96
CA LEU A 272 3.78 16.54 19.37
C LEU A 272 3.71 15.55 18.20
N LEU A 273 3.09 15.93 17.07
CA LEU A 273 3.10 15.11 15.84
C LEU A 273 4.46 15.13 15.15
N THR A 274 5.21 16.23 15.29
CA THR A 274 6.62 16.30 14.86
C THR A 274 7.51 15.36 15.70
N ASP A 275 7.30 15.33 17.01
CA ASP A 275 8.02 14.40 17.88
C ASP A 275 7.66 12.93 17.58
N ALA A 276 6.39 12.65 17.29
CA ALA A 276 5.94 11.32 16.87
C ALA A 276 6.56 10.91 15.53
N TYR A 277 6.72 11.82 14.58
CA TYR A 277 7.41 11.51 13.32
C TYR A 277 8.85 11.02 13.58
N ARG A 278 9.57 11.62 14.54
CA ARG A 278 10.91 11.18 14.94
C ARG A 278 10.88 9.83 15.68
N ALA A 279 9.89 9.64 16.56
CA ALA A 279 9.69 8.42 17.33
C ALA A 279 9.46 7.18 16.42
N HIS A 280 8.93 7.35 15.22
CA HIS A 280 8.75 6.25 14.26
C HIS A 280 10.08 5.52 13.98
N ALA A 281 11.16 6.24 13.71
CA ALA A 281 12.46 5.63 13.39
C ALA A 281 12.99 4.81 14.57
N ILE A 282 12.89 5.35 15.80
CA ILE A 282 13.33 4.66 17.02
C ILE A 282 12.58 3.33 17.20
N ILE A 283 11.25 3.35 17.04
CA ILE A 283 10.40 2.14 17.16
C ILE A 283 10.75 1.14 16.07
N GLN A 284 10.87 1.61 14.81
CA GLN A 284 11.21 0.77 13.67
C GLN A 284 12.55 0.07 13.87
N ASP A 285 13.59 0.83 14.22
CA ASP A 285 14.96 0.32 14.30
C ASP A 285 15.11 -0.65 15.49
N TYR A 286 14.56 -0.30 16.65
CA TYR A 286 14.54 -1.17 17.82
C TYR A 286 13.89 -2.53 17.55
N GLU A 287 12.74 -2.53 16.88
CA GLU A 287 12.02 -3.77 16.56
C GLU A 287 12.67 -4.54 15.43
N ALA A 288 13.14 -3.86 14.37
CA ALA A 288 13.81 -4.49 13.24
C ALA A 288 15.05 -5.26 13.67
N PHE A 289 15.89 -4.71 14.55
CA PHE A 289 17.07 -5.37 15.07
C PHE A 289 16.73 -6.68 15.80
N ARG A 290 15.61 -6.73 16.50
CA ARG A 290 15.14 -7.94 17.21
C ARG A 290 14.44 -8.95 16.32
N VAL A 291 13.61 -8.47 15.42
CA VAL A 291 12.86 -9.32 14.48
C VAL A 291 13.80 -10.00 13.48
N LEU A 292 14.85 -9.30 13.06
CA LEU A 292 15.86 -9.79 12.10
C LEU A 292 17.13 -10.36 12.78
N ALA A 293 17.04 -10.72 14.05
CA ALA A 293 18.20 -11.26 14.79
C ALA A 293 18.80 -12.51 14.12
N TYR A 294 17.95 -13.42 13.61
CA TYR A 294 18.43 -14.61 12.90
C TYR A 294 19.23 -14.27 11.65
N GLU A 295 18.72 -13.37 10.83
CA GLU A 295 19.38 -12.91 9.61
C GLU A 295 20.68 -12.16 9.93
N TYR A 296 20.65 -11.30 10.94
CA TYR A 296 21.81 -10.54 11.36
C TYR A 296 22.90 -11.42 11.97
N ASP A 297 22.56 -12.35 12.87
CA ASP A 297 23.50 -13.19 13.59
C ASP A 297 24.08 -14.33 12.74
N ARG A 298 23.28 -14.87 11.80
CA ARG A 298 23.63 -16.09 11.05
C ARG A 298 23.91 -15.86 9.58
N HIS A 299 23.42 -14.75 9.01
CA HIS A 299 23.47 -14.50 7.57
C HIS A 299 23.89 -13.07 7.24
N ARG A 300 24.65 -12.41 8.13
CA ARG A 300 25.02 -11.00 8.02
C ARG A 300 25.66 -10.65 6.66
N ASP A 301 26.49 -11.55 6.12
CA ASP A 301 27.17 -11.34 4.83
C ASP A 301 26.23 -11.45 3.62
N ALA A 302 25.08 -12.10 3.78
CA ALA A 302 24.05 -12.20 2.76
C ALA A 302 23.09 -10.99 2.78
N LEU A 303 23.12 -10.14 3.82
CA LEU A 303 22.34 -8.91 3.87
C LEU A 303 22.96 -7.84 2.98
N SER A 304 22.09 -7.05 2.32
CA SER A 304 22.55 -5.88 1.57
C SER A 304 23.25 -4.86 2.48
N PRO A 305 24.21 -4.07 1.93
CA PRO A 305 24.89 -3.05 2.73
C PRO A 305 23.92 -2.08 3.42
N ILE A 306 22.87 -1.63 2.74
CA ILE A 306 21.89 -0.69 3.30
C ILE A 306 21.11 -1.27 4.50
N LEU A 307 20.76 -2.57 4.46
CA LEU A 307 20.07 -3.23 5.57
C LEU A 307 21.02 -3.50 6.73
N ARG A 308 22.22 -3.94 6.43
CA ARG A 308 23.28 -4.20 7.42
C ARG A 308 23.66 -2.94 8.18
N ASP A 309 23.90 -1.82 7.46
CA ASP A 309 24.24 -0.54 8.08
C ASP A 309 23.11 -0.01 8.97
N MET A 310 21.86 -0.23 8.57
CA MET A 310 20.70 0.12 9.40
C MET A 310 20.67 -0.73 10.68
N LEU A 311 20.86 -2.05 10.58
CA LEU A 311 20.85 -2.95 11.75
C LEU A 311 22.03 -2.67 12.69
N ASP A 312 23.22 -2.33 12.17
CA ASP A 312 24.37 -1.93 12.98
C ASP A 312 24.05 -0.68 13.81
N LYS A 313 23.37 0.31 13.24
CA LYS A 313 22.91 1.50 13.97
C LYS A 313 21.78 1.18 14.95
N ALA A 314 20.85 0.33 14.56
CA ALA A 314 19.70 -0.09 15.35
C ALA A 314 20.11 -0.85 16.63
N ALA A 315 21.26 -1.52 16.62
CA ALA A 315 21.83 -2.20 17.79
C ALA A 315 22.09 -1.26 18.99
N ALA A 316 22.27 0.04 18.72
CA ALA A 316 22.50 1.06 19.76
C ALA A 316 21.20 1.61 20.37
N VAL A 317 20.03 1.32 19.79
CA VAL A 317 18.72 1.80 20.32
C VAL A 317 18.36 1.00 21.56
N THR A 318 18.22 1.68 22.68
CA THR A 318 17.94 1.08 24.00
C THR A 318 16.43 0.79 24.18
N SER A 319 16.12 -0.04 25.18
CA SER A 319 14.72 -0.26 25.60
C SER A 319 14.08 1.02 26.15
N ASP A 320 14.88 1.88 26.82
CA ASP A 320 14.38 3.14 27.35
C ASP A 320 14.02 4.13 26.23
N ASP A 321 14.83 4.21 25.17
CA ASP A 321 14.51 4.98 23.95
C ASP A 321 13.21 4.50 23.31
N TYR A 322 13.05 3.17 23.19
CA TYR A 322 11.86 2.55 22.64
C TYR A 322 10.62 2.84 23.47
N ASP A 323 10.69 2.71 24.79
CA ASP A 323 9.56 2.99 25.69
C ASP A 323 9.22 4.49 25.72
N ALA A 324 10.21 5.38 25.69
CA ALA A 324 9.99 6.81 25.54
C ALA A 324 9.28 7.14 24.21
N ALA A 325 9.71 6.55 23.10
CA ALA A 325 9.09 6.72 21.78
C ALA A 325 7.64 6.24 21.75
N ARG A 326 7.32 5.10 22.40
CA ARG A 326 5.94 4.62 22.57
C ARG A 326 5.10 5.56 23.41
N GLY A 327 5.69 6.15 24.48
CA GLY A 327 5.05 7.17 25.30
C GLY A 327 4.69 8.43 24.50
N ILE A 328 5.59 8.90 23.62
CA ILE A 328 5.31 9.98 22.66
C ILE A 328 4.17 9.59 21.74
N THR A 329 4.22 8.41 21.15
CA THR A 329 3.20 7.89 20.23
C THR A 329 1.80 7.89 20.85
N LYS A 330 1.67 7.47 22.12
CA LYS A 330 0.39 7.46 22.82
C LYS A 330 -0.21 8.87 22.95
N ARG A 331 0.62 9.86 23.32
CA ARG A 331 0.17 11.26 23.45
C ARG A 331 -0.14 11.87 22.06
N ALA A 332 0.66 11.55 21.06
CA ALA A 332 0.47 12.05 19.69
C ALA A 332 -0.83 11.56 19.05
N ARG A 333 -1.27 10.35 19.35
CA ARG A 333 -2.59 9.84 18.89
C ARG A 333 -3.75 10.69 19.42
N GLN A 334 -3.64 11.18 20.67
CA GLN A 334 -4.65 12.11 21.19
C GLN A 334 -4.57 13.45 20.48
N ALA A 335 -3.39 14.02 20.32
CA ALA A 335 -3.21 15.29 19.59
C ALA A 335 -3.71 15.22 18.14
N LEU A 336 -3.54 14.06 17.48
CA LEU A 336 -4.11 13.84 16.16
C LEU A 336 -5.65 13.74 16.19
N ALA A 337 -6.22 13.08 17.19
CA ALA A 337 -7.67 13.01 17.35
C ALA A 337 -8.27 14.40 17.59
N ASP A 338 -7.60 15.25 18.40
CA ASP A 338 -8.02 16.62 18.65
C ASP A 338 -7.91 17.48 17.37
N LEU A 339 -6.82 17.33 16.59
CA LEU A 339 -6.65 17.99 15.30
C LEU A 339 -7.77 17.62 14.32
N MET A 340 -8.23 16.39 14.37
CA MET A 340 -9.25 15.84 13.46
C MET A 340 -10.68 15.92 14.01
N ALA A 341 -10.93 16.62 15.12
CA ALA A 341 -12.25 16.65 15.77
C ALA A 341 -13.35 17.20 14.82
N ASP A 342 -13.02 18.25 14.07
CA ASP A 342 -13.96 18.94 13.19
C ASP A 342 -13.71 18.68 11.70
N VAL A 343 -12.93 17.66 11.33
CA VAL A 343 -12.67 17.32 9.94
C VAL A 343 -12.85 15.82 9.70
N ASP A 344 -13.21 15.45 8.48
CA ASP A 344 -13.40 14.05 8.12
C ASP A 344 -12.07 13.37 7.82
N VAL A 345 -11.17 14.08 7.11
CA VAL A 345 -9.87 13.56 6.65
C VAL A 345 -8.82 14.67 6.58
N LEU A 346 -7.56 14.25 6.56
CA LEU A 346 -6.42 15.11 6.18
C LEU A 346 -6.03 14.82 4.73
N LEU A 347 -5.63 15.85 3.99
CA LEU A 347 -5.02 15.76 2.66
C LEU A 347 -3.55 16.15 2.74
N THR A 348 -2.65 15.31 2.22
CA THR A 348 -1.23 15.59 2.14
C THR A 348 -0.55 14.83 0.99
N ALA A 349 0.75 15.06 0.77
CA ALA A 349 1.53 14.32 -0.24
C ALA A 349 1.64 12.82 0.09
N SER A 350 1.61 11.94 -0.91
CA SER A 350 1.88 10.50 -0.76
C SER A 350 3.36 10.15 -0.82
N ALA A 351 4.16 11.00 -1.49
CA ALA A 351 5.60 10.87 -1.65
C ALA A 351 6.20 12.26 -1.85
N PRO A 352 7.53 12.45 -1.75
CA PRO A 352 8.14 13.77 -1.94
C PRO A 352 8.01 14.33 -3.37
N GLY A 353 7.80 13.49 -4.34
CA GLY A 353 7.69 13.88 -5.75
C GLY A 353 7.39 12.67 -6.64
N ALA A 354 7.76 12.76 -7.91
CA ALA A 354 7.69 11.64 -8.84
C ALA A 354 8.70 10.53 -8.50
N ALA A 355 8.55 9.38 -9.14
CA ALA A 355 9.40 8.20 -8.95
C ALA A 355 10.90 8.53 -9.13
N PRO A 356 11.78 8.13 -8.17
CA PRO A 356 13.22 8.34 -8.27
C PRO A 356 13.87 7.34 -9.25
N ALA A 357 15.20 7.39 -9.35
CA ALA A 357 16.01 6.41 -10.07
C ALA A 357 15.82 4.98 -9.51
N PRO A 358 16.09 3.91 -10.29
CA PRO A 358 15.73 2.54 -9.97
C PRO A 358 16.54 1.93 -8.81
N ASP A 359 17.64 2.55 -8.42
CA ASP A 359 18.51 2.17 -7.30
C ASP A 359 17.97 2.62 -5.93
N SER A 360 16.82 3.27 -5.89
CA SER A 360 16.15 3.75 -4.68
C SER A 360 14.66 3.40 -4.67
N THR A 361 14.12 3.08 -3.52
CA THR A 361 12.67 2.97 -3.33
C THR A 361 12.00 4.31 -3.02
N GLY A 362 12.77 5.39 -2.96
CA GLY A 362 12.34 6.70 -2.48
C GLY A 362 12.15 6.77 -0.96
N PRO A 363 12.19 7.96 -0.36
CA PRO A 363 11.99 8.14 1.06
C PRO A 363 10.52 7.98 1.47
N ALA A 364 10.29 7.52 2.71
CA ALA A 364 8.95 7.34 3.29
C ALA A 364 8.48 8.58 4.10
N THR A 365 9.02 9.74 3.77
CA THR A 365 8.87 10.99 4.51
C THR A 365 7.41 11.30 4.85
N PHE A 366 6.51 11.24 3.87
CA PHE A 366 5.10 11.60 4.04
C PHE A 366 4.21 10.47 4.60
N ASN A 367 4.80 9.31 4.97
CA ASN A 367 4.02 8.13 5.36
C ASN A 367 4.27 7.66 6.80
N ARG A 368 5.49 7.87 7.33
CA ARG A 368 5.94 7.34 8.62
C ARG A 368 5.00 7.71 9.77
N LEU A 369 4.60 8.99 9.85
CA LEU A 369 3.71 9.46 10.89
C LEU A 369 2.38 8.71 10.88
N TRP A 370 1.76 8.56 9.71
CA TRP A 370 0.46 7.93 9.59
C TRP A 370 0.49 6.43 9.88
N THR A 371 1.63 5.78 9.57
CA THR A 371 1.84 4.39 9.96
C THR A 371 1.94 4.27 11.48
N LEU A 372 2.70 5.14 12.13
CA LEU A 372 2.84 5.16 13.58
C LEU A 372 1.52 5.49 14.30
N MET A 373 0.73 6.41 13.75
CA MET A 373 -0.60 6.73 14.29
C MET A 373 -1.60 5.59 14.09
N GLY A 374 -1.33 4.67 13.17
CA GLY A 374 -2.20 3.54 12.84
C GLY A 374 -3.44 3.91 12.03
N THR A 375 -3.51 5.12 11.49
CA THR A 375 -4.66 5.67 10.75
C THR A 375 -4.80 5.07 9.35
N PRO A 376 -6.01 5.01 8.77
CA PRO A 376 -6.20 4.63 7.37
C PRO A 376 -5.64 5.71 6.45
N CYS A 377 -4.98 5.28 5.36
CA CYS A 377 -4.46 6.14 4.31
C CYS A 377 -4.87 5.60 2.95
N VAL A 378 -5.31 6.47 2.06
CA VAL A 378 -5.71 6.13 0.69
C VAL A 378 -4.94 7.02 -0.28
N ASN A 379 -4.11 6.43 -1.16
CA ASN A 379 -3.49 7.16 -2.26
C ASN A 379 -4.49 7.39 -3.39
N VAL A 380 -4.63 8.65 -3.82
CA VAL A 380 -5.36 9.06 -5.02
C VAL A 380 -4.34 9.49 -6.07
N ALA A 381 -4.39 8.89 -7.26
CA ALA A 381 -3.28 8.87 -8.22
C ALA A 381 -3.51 9.66 -9.52
N ASN A 382 -4.52 10.52 -9.60
CA ASN A 382 -4.93 11.17 -10.87
C ASN A 382 -4.11 12.42 -11.25
N LEU A 383 -2.94 12.63 -10.64
CA LEU A 383 -2.08 13.79 -10.88
C LEU A 383 -0.76 13.37 -11.52
N LYS A 384 -0.13 14.31 -12.23
CA LYS A 384 1.17 14.10 -12.90
C LYS A 384 2.09 15.28 -12.69
N ASP A 385 3.40 15.02 -12.74
CA ASP A 385 4.41 16.07 -12.85
C ASP A 385 4.50 16.62 -14.29
N PRO A 386 5.27 17.68 -14.53
CA PRO A 386 5.45 18.25 -15.88
C PRO A 386 6.07 17.27 -16.90
N ALA A 387 6.75 16.21 -16.44
CA ALA A 387 7.30 15.16 -17.31
C ALA A 387 6.31 14.02 -17.59
N GLY A 388 5.07 14.09 -17.04
CA GLY A 388 4.04 13.09 -17.21
C GLY A 388 4.09 11.92 -16.23
N MET A 389 5.04 11.93 -15.28
CA MET A 389 5.14 10.90 -14.25
C MET A 389 4.04 11.05 -13.18
N PRO A 390 3.49 9.94 -12.67
CA PRO A 390 2.46 9.98 -11.64
C PRO A 390 2.88 10.72 -10.37
N LEU A 391 1.96 11.50 -9.83
CA LEU A 391 2.00 12.09 -8.51
C LEU A 391 0.76 11.65 -7.74
N GLY A 392 0.92 11.09 -6.53
CA GLY A 392 -0.17 10.71 -5.66
C GLY A 392 -0.32 11.66 -4.48
N VAL A 393 -1.55 11.99 -4.15
CA VAL A 393 -1.89 12.63 -2.88
C VAL A 393 -2.62 11.63 -1.98
N GLN A 394 -2.49 11.74 -0.66
CA GLN A 394 -3.15 10.81 0.24
C GLN A 394 -4.21 11.48 1.11
N MET A 395 -5.32 10.77 1.24
CA MET A 395 -6.37 11.05 2.22
C MET A 395 -6.10 10.20 3.46
N VAL A 396 -5.94 10.86 4.62
CA VAL A 396 -5.68 10.22 5.91
C VAL A 396 -6.91 10.37 6.79
N GLY A 397 -7.53 9.25 7.16
CA GLY A 397 -8.72 9.24 8.02
C GLY A 397 -8.36 9.11 9.50
N ARG A 398 -9.36 9.24 10.37
CA ARG A 398 -9.25 8.90 11.80
C ARG A 398 -9.08 7.40 11.97
N PHE A 399 -8.38 6.99 13.04
CA PHE A 399 -8.23 5.57 13.36
C PHE A 399 -9.60 4.90 13.53
N GLY A 400 -9.80 3.77 12.84
CA GLY A 400 -11.07 3.03 12.83
C GLY A 400 -12.13 3.57 11.86
N CYS A 401 -11.88 4.73 11.21
CA CYS A 401 -12.79 5.35 10.24
C CYS A 401 -12.33 5.07 8.80
N ASP A 402 -12.13 3.77 8.49
CA ASP A 402 -11.64 3.33 7.18
C ASP A 402 -12.61 3.66 6.05
N ARG A 403 -13.93 3.53 6.31
CA ARG A 403 -14.97 3.81 5.32
C ARG A 403 -15.02 5.29 4.97
N GLU A 404 -14.93 6.17 5.94
CA GLU A 404 -14.93 7.61 5.77
C GLU A 404 -13.70 8.07 4.97
N ALA A 405 -12.53 7.49 5.26
CA ALA A 405 -11.31 7.75 4.49
C ALA A 405 -11.46 7.33 3.02
N LEU A 406 -12.05 6.16 2.76
CA LEU A 406 -12.33 5.67 1.40
C LEU A 406 -13.38 6.53 0.68
N LEU A 407 -14.45 6.97 1.37
CA LEU A 407 -15.45 7.86 0.80
C LEU A 407 -14.87 9.22 0.40
N ALA A 408 -14.05 9.82 1.27
CA ALA A 408 -13.39 11.09 0.98
C ALA A 408 -12.37 10.96 -0.16
N ALA A 409 -11.62 9.85 -0.20
CA ALA A 409 -10.69 9.56 -1.30
C ALA A 409 -11.44 9.35 -2.64
N HIS A 410 -12.57 8.65 -2.62
CA HIS A 410 -13.41 8.46 -3.81
C HIS A 410 -14.02 9.77 -4.28
N PHE A 411 -14.45 10.64 -3.36
CA PHE A 411 -14.89 11.99 -3.68
C PHE A 411 -13.80 12.79 -4.39
N LEU A 412 -12.57 12.79 -3.83
CA LEU A 412 -11.42 13.48 -4.44
C LEU A 412 -11.06 12.89 -5.81
N GLU A 413 -11.03 11.55 -5.94
CA GLU A 413 -10.74 10.88 -7.21
C GLU A 413 -11.69 11.34 -8.32
N ARG A 414 -12.99 11.48 -8.02
CA ARG A 414 -14.00 11.99 -8.98
C ARG A 414 -13.78 13.47 -9.27
N ALA A 415 -13.56 14.29 -8.26
CA ALA A 415 -13.30 15.73 -8.44
C ALA A 415 -12.07 15.99 -9.32
N LEU A 416 -11.05 15.14 -9.24
CA LEU A 416 -9.87 15.22 -10.11
C LEU A 416 -10.12 14.73 -11.53
N ALA A 417 -11.03 13.78 -11.74
CA ALA A 417 -11.39 13.30 -13.08
C ALA A 417 -12.18 14.37 -13.88
N ASP A 418 -12.93 15.22 -13.21
CA ASP A 418 -13.72 16.29 -13.83
C ASP A 418 -12.84 17.49 -14.27
N LEU A 419 -11.54 17.51 -13.95
CA LEU A 419 -10.58 18.53 -14.38
C LEU A 419 -9.96 18.26 -15.75
N HIS A 420 -10.14 17.07 -16.30
CA HIS A 420 -9.59 16.59 -17.57
C HIS A 420 -10.68 16.29 -18.59
#